data_0c75934f2dfff5943d146546a88bbf56
#
_entry.id   0c75934f2dfff5943d146546a88bbf56
#
_cell.length_a   1.000
_cell.length_b   1.000
_cell.length_c   1.000
_cell.angle_alpha   90.00
_cell.angle_beta   90.00
_cell.angle_gamma   90.00
#
_symmetry.space_group_name_H-M   'P 1'
#
loop_
_entity.id
_entity.type
_entity.pdbx_description
1 polymer ?
#
loop_
_entity_poly.entity_id
_entity_poly.type
_entity_poly.pdbx_seq_one_letter_code
_entity_poly.pdbx_strand_id
1 'polypeptide(L)'
;GVAWAANKLGQKSVVFMPKGSTEYRRKQIENEGATVTIEDFNYDECVRLATKKSKEVPNGVVVQDTAWEGYEEIPNWIMQGYGTMAMETANQLEADNCKVPTHVFVQAGVGSLAGSVVGYFTNLYSNVAKKPKLIVVEAAAAACLYKGAVADDGKPRIVEGDLETIMAGLACGEPNTVSWDILRNHADVFVSAPDWVARLG
;
A
#
# COMPACT_ATOMS: atom_id res chain seq x y z
N GLY A 1 3.01 12.61 -0.60
CA GLY A 1 4.01 12.29 0.46
C GLY A 1 5.43 12.52 -0.05
N VAL A 2 5.90 11.74 -1.05
CA VAL A 2 7.29 11.84 -1.55
C VAL A 2 7.63 13.23 -2.06
N ALA A 3 6.78 13.83 -2.91
CA ALA A 3 7.01 15.17 -3.44
C ALA A 3 7.09 16.22 -2.32
N TRP A 4 6.17 16.16 -1.36
CA TRP A 4 6.17 17.04 -0.19
C TRP A 4 7.45 16.89 0.64
N ALA A 5 7.84 15.66 0.95
CA ALA A 5 9.06 15.40 1.72
C ALA A 5 10.31 15.86 0.99
N ALA A 6 10.42 15.59 -0.30
CA ALA A 6 11.53 16.05 -1.13
C ALA A 6 11.64 17.59 -1.12
N ASN A 7 10.52 18.28 -1.29
CA ASN A 7 10.47 19.75 -1.22
C ASN A 7 10.99 20.27 0.13
N LYS A 8 10.51 19.69 1.25
CA LYS A 8 10.96 20.07 2.60
C LYS A 8 12.47 19.83 2.83
N LEU A 9 13.03 18.83 2.17
CA LEU A 9 14.45 18.49 2.24
C LEU A 9 15.32 19.17 1.17
N GLY A 10 14.74 20.06 0.35
CA GLY A 10 15.46 20.72 -0.74
C GLY A 10 15.90 19.78 -1.86
N GLN A 11 15.24 18.65 -2.01
CA GLN A 11 15.52 17.62 -3.01
C GLN A 11 14.59 17.76 -4.22
N LYS A 12 15.07 17.34 -5.38
CA LYS A 12 14.23 17.23 -6.59
C LYS A 12 13.48 15.90 -6.57
N SER A 13 12.21 15.92 -6.98
CA SER A 13 11.40 14.72 -7.15
C SER A 13 10.80 14.61 -8.54
N VAL A 14 10.75 13.40 -9.06
CA VAL A 14 10.10 13.04 -10.32
C VAL A 14 9.10 11.93 -10.01
N VAL A 15 7.86 12.10 -10.48
CA VAL A 15 6.76 11.18 -10.21
C VAL A 15 6.17 10.69 -11.53
N PHE A 16 6.12 9.38 -11.72
CA PHE A 16 5.45 8.72 -12.82
C PHE A 16 4.11 8.21 -12.34
N MET A 17 3.03 8.67 -12.95
CA MET A 17 1.67 8.27 -12.60
C MET A 17 1.13 7.31 -13.67
N PRO A 18 0.35 6.29 -13.27
CA PRO A 18 -0.22 5.36 -14.21
C PRO A 18 -1.35 5.97 -15.04
N LYS A 19 -1.66 5.33 -16.16
CA LYS A 19 -2.83 5.59 -17.00
C LYS A 19 -4.10 5.69 -16.15
N GLY A 20 -4.99 6.61 -16.51
CA GLY A 20 -6.23 6.86 -15.76
C GLY A 20 -6.08 7.76 -14.53
N SER A 21 -4.86 8.16 -14.19
CA SER A 21 -4.65 9.18 -13.16
C SER A 21 -5.27 10.51 -13.56
N THR A 22 -5.90 11.20 -12.61
CA THR A 22 -6.59 12.46 -12.89
C THR A 22 -5.62 13.64 -12.95
N GLU A 23 -5.91 14.63 -13.82
CA GLU A 23 -5.20 15.89 -13.87
C GLU A 23 -5.19 16.64 -12.52
N TYR A 24 -6.25 16.48 -11.73
CA TYR A 24 -6.31 17.04 -10.39
C TYR A 24 -5.19 16.48 -9.50
N ARG A 25 -5.01 15.15 -9.46
CA ARG A 25 -3.92 14.51 -8.68
C ARG A 25 -2.55 14.92 -9.20
N ARG A 26 -2.35 14.97 -10.52
CA ARG A 26 -1.11 15.44 -11.13
C ARG A 26 -0.74 16.83 -10.62
N LYS A 27 -1.66 17.79 -10.73
CA LYS A 27 -1.46 19.17 -10.28
C LYS A 27 -1.17 19.27 -8.78
N GLN A 28 -1.84 18.46 -7.92
CA GLN A 28 -1.55 18.47 -6.49
C GLN A 28 -0.10 18.04 -6.20
N ILE A 29 0.44 17.09 -6.93
CA ILE A 29 1.82 16.63 -6.77
C ILE A 29 2.80 17.68 -7.33
N GLU A 30 2.49 18.29 -8.46
CA GLU A 30 3.30 19.39 -9.04
C GLU A 30 3.35 20.62 -8.10
N ASN A 31 2.27 20.94 -7.42
CA ASN A 31 2.22 22.01 -6.42
C ASN A 31 3.20 21.79 -5.25
N GLU A 32 3.58 20.54 -4.99
CA GLU A 32 4.65 20.20 -4.04
C GLU A 32 6.06 20.30 -4.65
N GLY A 33 6.19 20.80 -5.87
CA GLY A 33 7.48 21.04 -6.54
C GLY A 33 8.05 19.83 -7.31
N ALA A 34 7.27 18.78 -7.51
CA ALA A 34 7.69 17.63 -8.30
C ALA A 34 7.50 17.85 -9.81
N THR A 35 8.33 17.19 -10.61
CA THR A 35 8.04 16.96 -12.03
C THR A 35 7.17 15.71 -12.14
N VAL A 36 6.00 15.82 -12.79
CA VAL A 36 5.02 14.72 -12.85
C VAL A 36 4.64 14.43 -14.30
N THR A 37 4.62 13.16 -14.65
CA THR A 37 4.10 12.66 -15.94
C THR A 37 3.04 11.61 -15.70
N ILE A 38 2.04 11.54 -16.59
CA ILE A 38 1.07 10.44 -16.66
C ILE A 38 1.48 9.59 -17.85
N GLU A 39 1.81 8.34 -17.58
CA GLU A 39 2.31 7.38 -18.55
C GLU A 39 1.16 6.50 -19.08
N ASP A 40 1.29 5.95 -20.28
CA ASP A 40 0.35 4.96 -20.81
C ASP A 40 0.70 3.54 -20.31
N PHE A 41 0.92 3.44 -19.01
CA PHE A 41 1.33 2.25 -18.28
C PHE A 41 0.42 2.02 -17.08
N ASN A 42 0.34 0.76 -16.62
CA ASN A 42 -0.24 0.46 -15.30
C ASN A 42 0.72 0.86 -14.17
N TYR A 43 0.28 0.68 -12.92
CA TYR A 43 1.07 1.04 -11.73
C TYR A 43 2.42 0.31 -11.69
N ASP A 44 2.43 -1.01 -11.91
CA ASP A 44 3.63 -1.84 -11.77
C ASP A 44 4.68 -1.48 -12.86
N GLU A 45 4.22 -1.11 -14.05
CA GLU A 45 5.10 -0.59 -15.12
C GLU A 45 5.68 0.78 -14.79
N CYS A 46 4.90 1.68 -14.14
CA CYS A 46 5.41 2.96 -13.64
C CYS A 46 6.50 2.76 -12.57
N VAL A 47 6.38 1.75 -11.72
CA VAL A 47 7.41 1.34 -10.76
C VAL A 47 8.71 0.96 -11.46
N ARG A 48 8.61 0.13 -12.49
CA ARG A 48 9.78 -0.28 -13.30
C ARG A 48 10.41 0.92 -14.01
N LEU A 49 9.60 1.83 -14.54
CA LEU A 49 10.09 3.08 -15.16
C LEU A 49 10.83 3.95 -14.15
N ALA A 50 10.27 4.16 -12.96
CA ALA A 50 10.91 4.93 -11.89
C ALA A 50 12.26 4.32 -11.49
N THR A 51 12.30 2.98 -11.34
CA THR A 51 13.51 2.24 -11.01
C THR A 51 14.57 2.37 -12.10
N LYS A 52 14.18 2.32 -13.37
CA LYS A 52 15.10 2.55 -14.50
C LYS A 52 15.63 3.98 -14.47
N LYS A 53 14.75 4.96 -14.33
CA LYS A 53 15.11 6.38 -14.36
C LYS A 53 16.00 6.80 -13.19
N SER A 54 15.83 6.22 -12.00
CA SER A 54 16.69 6.51 -10.86
C SER A 54 18.16 6.14 -11.11
N LYS A 55 18.40 5.09 -11.92
CA LYS A 55 19.76 4.65 -12.28
C LYS A 55 20.43 5.56 -13.35
N GLU A 56 19.66 6.35 -14.06
CA GLU A 56 20.14 7.29 -15.07
C GLU A 56 20.56 8.65 -14.47
N VAL A 57 20.23 8.91 -13.22
CA VAL A 57 20.48 10.17 -12.55
C VAL A 57 21.54 9.98 -11.44
N PRO A 58 22.59 10.81 -11.37
CA PRO A 58 23.54 10.74 -10.28
C PRO A 58 22.85 10.89 -8.92
N ASN A 59 23.11 9.96 -8.00
CA ASN A 59 22.46 9.87 -6.69
C ASN A 59 20.92 9.72 -6.75
N GLY A 60 20.38 9.23 -7.86
CA GLY A 60 18.96 8.96 -8.00
C GLY A 60 18.52 7.81 -7.08
N VAL A 61 17.44 8.03 -6.34
CA VAL A 61 16.87 7.05 -5.41
C VAL A 61 15.41 6.84 -5.73
N VAL A 62 14.98 5.58 -5.79
CA VAL A 62 13.55 5.23 -5.80
C VAL A 62 13.01 5.36 -4.40
N VAL A 63 11.90 6.05 -4.22
CA VAL A 63 11.20 6.17 -2.93
C VAL A 63 9.75 5.78 -3.15
N GLN A 64 9.43 4.55 -2.78
CA GLN A 64 8.06 4.04 -2.79
C GLN A 64 7.88 2.88 -1.82
N ASP A 65 6.65 2.54 -1.51
CA ASP A 65 6.30 1.63 -0.43
C ASP A 65 6.21 0.16 -0.86
N THR A 66 6.19 -0.17 -2.15
CA THR A 66 6.25 -1.57 -2.56
C THR A 66 7.68 -2.10 -2.52
N ALA A 67 7.86 -3.32 -1.99
CA ALA A 67 9.15 -3.97 -1.85
C ALA A 67 9.27 -5.15 -2.84
N TRP A 68 10.51 -5.37 -3.29
CA TRP A 68 10.92 -6.56 -4.04
C TRP A 68 12.34 -6.96 -3.61
N GLU A 69 12.81 -8.10 -4.05
CA GLU A 69 14.15 -8.59 -3.73
C GLU A 69 15.24 -7.55 -4.06
N GLY A 70 15.99 -7.14 -3.04
CA GLY A 70 17.03 -6.11 -3.13
C GLY A 70 16.54 -4.65 -3.01
N TYR A 71 15.23 -4.43 -2.83
CA TYR A 71 14.64 -3.13 -2.51
C TYR A 71 13.64 -3.25 -1.37
N GLU A 72 14.11 -3.31 -0.16
CA GLU A 72 13.32 -3.58 1.04
C GLU A 72 13.49 -2.51 2.12
N GLU A 73 14.63 -1.85 2.19
CA GLU A 73 14.96 -0.91 3.26
C GLU A 73 14.03 0.30 3.27
N ILE A 74 13.89 1.00 2.14
CA ILE A 74 13.02 2.18 2.01
C ILE A 74 11.54 1.80 2.21
N PRO A 75 11.01 0.73 1.59
CA PRO A 75 9.66 0.26 1.89
C PRO A 75 9.43 -0.04 3.37
N ASN A 76 10.39 -0.64 4.06
CA ASN A 76 10.30 -0.89 5.50
C ASN A 76 10.18 0.41 6.31
N TRP A 77 10.97 1.44 5.99
CA TRP A 77 10.85 2.74 6.65
C TRP A 77 9.50 3.39 6.41
N ILE A 78 8.98 3.30 5.18
CA ILE A 78 7.65 3.82 4.85
C ILE A 78 6.56 3.05 5.60
N MET A 79 6.64 1.71 5.65
CA MET A 79 5.71 0.88 6.41
C MET A 79 5.75 1.20 7.92
N GLN A 80 6.91 1.48 8.49
CA GLN A 80 7.04 1.97 9.88
C GLN A 80 6.31 3.31 10.05
N GLY A 81 6.46 4.23 9.07
CA GLY A 81 5.72 5.49 9.05
C GLY A 81 4.20 5.31 9.02
N TYR A 82 3.69 4.33 8.27
CA TYR A 82 2.27 3.96 8.27
C TYR A 82 1.76 3.48 9.63
N GLY A 83 2.63 2.92 10.46
CA GLY A 83 2.32 2.55 11.84
C GLY A 83 1.79 3.70 12.69
N THR A 84 2.11 4.95 12.35
CA THR A 84 1.56 6.15 13.01
C THR A 84 0.03 6.17 12.98
N MET A 85 -0.58 5.83 11.84
CA MET A 85 -2.04 5.77 11.71
C MET A 85 -2.65 4.72 12.65
N ALA A 86 -2.03 3.54 12.72
CA ALA A 86 -2.50 2.47 13.60
C ALA A 86 -2.34 2.84 15.09
N MET A 87 -1.22 3.49 15.44
CA MET A 87 -0.98 4.00 16.79
C MET A 87 -2.00 5.07 17.18
N GLU A 88 -2.25 6.04 16.32
CA GLU A 88 -3.26 7.09 16.56
C GLU A 88 -4.66 6.48 16.73
N THR A 89 -5.01 5.50 15.89
CA THR A 89 -6.28 4.76 16.01
C THR A 89 -6.39 4.07 17.35
N ALA A 90 -5.34 3.39 17.82
CA ALA A 90 -5.34 2.74 19.13
C ALA A 90 -5.53 3.73 20.29
N ASN A 91 -4.85 4.87 20.24
CA ASN A 91 -4.97 5.93 21.24
C ASN A 91 -6.39 6.55 21.26
N GLN A 92 -7.00 6.75 20.09
CA GLN A 92 -8.38 7.26 20.00
C GLN A 92 -9.39 6.25 20.53
N LEU A 93 -9.26 4.96 20.21
CA LEU A 93 -10.10 3.89 20.75
C LEU A 93 -10.00 3.82 22.29
N GLU A 94 -8.81 3.96 22.84
CA GLU A 94 -8.61 3.99 24.29
C GLU A 94 -9.28 5.20 24.93
N ALA A 95 -9.15 6.38 24.33
CA ALA A 95 -9.80 7.61 24.81
C ALA A 95 -11.33 7.48 24.82
N ASP A 96 -11.91 6.77 23.84
CA ASP A 96 -13.34 6.47 23.74
C ASP A 96 -13.79 5.26 24.60
N ASN A 97 -12.90 4.75 25.48
CA ASN A 97 -13.13 3.55 26.29
C ASN A 97 -13.37 2.26 25.47
N CYS A 98 -13.02 2.24 24.20
CA CYS A 98 -13.02 1.05 23.36
C CYS A 98 -11.62 0.40 23.38
N LYS A 99 -11.38 -0.48 24.33
CA LYS A 99 -10.04 -1.04 24.57
C LYS A 99 -9.55 -1.99 23.47
N VAL A 100 -10.45 -2.80 22.90
CA VAL A 100 -10.10 -3.78 21.84
C VAL A 100 -11.22 -3.78 20.80
N PRO A 101 -10.94 -3.46 19.54
CA PRO A 101 -11.93 -3.59 18.48
C PRO A 101 -12.23 -5.08 18.22
N THR A 102 -13.41 -5.39 17.70
CA THR A 102 -13.74 -6.77 17.32
C THR A 102 -13.17 -7.14 15.95
N HIS A 103 -13.12 -6.18 15.04
CA HIS A 103 -12.66 -6.33 13.67
C HIS A 103 -11.90 -5.08 13.24
N VAL A 104 -10.83 -5.28 12.47
CA VAL A 104 -10.08 -4.22 11.81
C VAL A 104 -10.10 -4.51 10.32
N PHE A 105 -10.70 -3.62 9.54
CA PHE A 105 -10.71 -3.67 8.09
C PHE A 105 -9.66 -2.72 7.54
N VAL A 106 -8.84 -3.19 6.62
CA VAL A 106 -7.82 -2.37 5.95
C VAL A 106 -7.80 -2.69 4.46
N GLN A 107 -7.78 -1.65 3.65
CA GLN A 107 -7.65 -1.78 2.21
C GLN A 107 -6.20 -2.10 1.82
N ALA A 108 -6.03 -2.80 0.70
CA ALA A 108 -4.74 -3.12 0.15
C ALA A 108 -4.69 -2.98 -1.39
N GLY A 109 -3.64 -2.33 -1.89
CA GLY A 109 -3.12 -2.51 -3.23
C GLY A 109 -1.95 -3.49 -3.17
N VAL A 110 -0.70 -3.01 -3.13
CA VAL A 110 0.50 -3.87 -2.95
C VAL A 110 0.58 -4.52 -1.57
N GLY A 111 -0.12 -4.00 -0.57
CA GLY A 111 -0.18 -4.54 0.80
C GLY A 111 0.65 -3.79 1.85
N SER A 112 1.44 -2.79 1.49
CA SER A 112 2.36 -2.10 2.42
C SER A 112 1.64 -1.47 3.62
N LEU A 113 0.57 -0.71 3.37
CA LEU A 113 -0.26 -0.14 4.43
C LEU A 113 -0.94 -1.24 5.26
N ALA A 114 -1.52 -2.23 4.58
CA ALA A 114 -2.21 -3.33 5.25
C ALA A 114 -1.25 -4.14 6.13
N GLY A 115 -0.04 -4.45 5.65
CA GLY A 115 1.00 -5.12 6.42
C GLY A 115 1.41 -4.35 7.65
N SER A 116 1.55 -3.02 7.55
CA SER A 116 1.84 -2.15 8.69
C SER A 116 0.73 -2.19 9.74
N VAL A 117 -0.53 -2.04 9.34
CA VAL A 117 -1.70 -2.05 10.23
C VAL A 117 -1.88 -3.43 10.89
N VAL A 118 -1.82 -4.49 10.10
CA VAL A 118 -1.93 -5.87 10.60
C VAL A 118 -0.81 -6.19 11.59
N GLY A 119 0.45 -5.86 11.24
CA GLY A 119 1.59 -6.08 12.12
C GLY A 119 1.47 -5.30 13.43
N TYR A 120 1.04 -4.04 13.37
CA TYR A 120 0.85 -3.22 14.56
C TYR A 120 -0.21 -3.80 15.51
N PHE A 121 -1.42 -4.10 15.02
CA PHE A 121 -2.50 -4.61 15.86
C PHE A 121 -2.25 -6.05 16.33
N THR A 122 -1.58 -6.88 15.54
CA THR A 122 -1.14 -8.21 15.98
C THR A 122 -0.22 -8.11 17.20
N ASN A 123 0.73 -7.18 17.18
CA ASN A 123 1.67 -6.97 18.28
C ASN A 123 0.98 -6.34 19.50
N LEU A 124 0.22 -5.26 19.28
CA LEU A 124 -0.49 -4.54 20.35
C LEU A 124 -1.43 -5.46 21.12
N TYR A 125 -2.18 -6.31 20.43
CA TYR A 125 -3.16 -7.20 21.05
C TYR A 125 -2.64 -8.65 21.21
N SER A 126 -1.32 -8.86 21.23
CA SER A 126 -0.72 -10.20 21.35
C SER A 126 -1.16 -10.94 22.63
N ASN A 127 -1.34 -10.22 23.74
CA ASN A 127 -1.63 -10.76 25.06
C ASN A 127 -3.09 -10.63 25.48
N VAL A 128 -4.02 -10.25 24.59
CA VAL A 128 -5.44 -10.19 24.94
C VAL A 128 -6.15 -11.51 24.66
N ALA A 129 -7.13 -11.88 25.52
CA ALA A 129 -7.84 -13.14 25.39
C ALA A 129 -8.68 -13.24 24.10
N LYS A 130 -9.26 -12.11 23.64
CA LYS A 130 -10.05 -12.03 22.41
C LYS A 130 -9.42 -10.98 21.49
N LYS A 131 -8.63 -11.45 20.55
CA LYS A 131 -7.97 -10.60 19.55
C LYS A 131 -8.97 -10.09 18.50
N PRO A 132 -8.75 -8.90 17.91
CA PRO A 132 -9.54 -8.46 16.76
C PRO A 132 -9.32 -9.39 15.57
N LYS A 133 -10.34 -9.52 14.72
CA LYS A 133 -10.19 -10.11 13.39
C LYS A 133 -9.58 -9.08 12.45
N LEU A 134 -8.51 -9.44 11.77
CA LEU A 134 -7.79 -8.58 10.84
C LEU A 134 -8.18 -8.94 9.41
N ILE A 135 -8.87 -8.04 8.73
CA ILE A 135 -9.48 -8.26 7.42
C ILE A 135 -8.81 -7.35 6.38
N VAL A 136 -8.22 -7.94 5.36
CA VAL A 136 -7.61 -7.25 4.22
C VAL A 136 -8.60 -7.21 3.07
N VAL A 137 -8.84 -6.03 2.51
CA VAL A 137 -9.81 -5.83 1.44
C VAL A 137 -9.11 -5.29 0.19
N GLU A 138 -9.28 -5.97 -0.94
CA GLU A 138 -8.69 -5.61 -2.23
C GLU A 138 -9.77 -5.36 -3.28
N ALA A 139 -9.42 -4.57 -4.31
CA ALA A 139 -10.23 -4.48 -5.52
C ALA A 139 -10.18 -5.80 -6.29
N ALA A 140 -11.34 -6.33 -6.70
CA ALA A 140 -11.43 -7.64 -7.36
C ALA A 140 -10.60 -7.72 -8.66
N ALA A 141 -10.44 -6.59 -9.37
CA ALA A 141 -9.63 -6.51 -10.59
C ALA A 141 -8.11 -6.61 -10.31
N ALA A 142 -7.66 -6.45 -9.05
CA ALA A 142 -6.25 -6.36 -8.66
C ALA A 142 -5.95 -7.13 -7.35
N ALA A 143 -6.72 -8.18 -7.02
CA ALA A 143 -6.68 -8.89 -5.76
C ALA A 143 -5.51 -9.89 -5.68
N CYS A 144 -4.27 -9.39 -5.66
CA CYS A 144 -3.05 -10.20 -5.67
C CYS A 144 -2.80 -10.93 -4.34
N LEU A 145 -3.10 -10.30 -3.21
CA LEU A 145 -2.96 -10.89 -1.88
C LEU A 145 -4.02 -11.98 -1.65
N TYR A 146 -5.27 -11.72 -2.03
CA TYR A 146 -6.34 -12.71 -2.00
C TYR A 146 -5.98 -13.94 -2.84
N LYS A 147 -5.46 -13.73 -4.05
CA LYS A 147 -5.01 -14.82 -4.94
C LYS A 147 -3.88 -15.64 -4.31
N GLY A 148 -2.96 -14.99 -3.61
CA GLY A 148 -1.91 -15.65 -2.83
C GLY A 148 -2.48 -16.45 -1.66
N ALA A 149 -3.43 -15.89 -0.91
CA ALA A 149 -4.07 -16.56 0.22
C ALA A 149 -4.88 -17.80 -0.22
N VAL A 150 -5.62 -17.69 -1.33
CA VAL A 150 -6.40 -18.83 -1.87
C VAL A 150 -5.49 -19.96 -2.36
N ALA A 151 -4.29 -19.65 -2.86
CA ALA A 151 -3.33 -20.66 -3.32
C ALA A 151 -2.75 -21.50 -2.18
N ASP A 152 -2.76 -21.00 -0.96
CA ASP A 152 -2.36 -21.65 0.30
C ASP A 152 -0.99 -22.36 0.27
N ASP A 153 -0.08 -21.88 -0.58
CA ASP A 153 1.30 -22.38 -0.68
C ASP A 153 2.36 -21.42 -0.13
N GLY A 154 1.91 -20.34 0.49
CA GLY A 154 2.74 -19.30 1.09
C GLY A 154 3.40 -18.35 0.11
N LYS A 155 3.24 -18.55 -1.19
CA LYS A 155 3.89 -17.72 -2.22
C LYS A 155 3.00 -16.54 -2.62
N PRO A 156 3.58 -15.35 -2.87
CA PRO A 156 2.84 -14.24 -3.42
C PRO A 156 2.36 -14.56 -4.84
N ARG A 157 1.27 -13.93 -5.26
CA ARG A 157 0.71 -14.08 -6.60
C ARG A 157 0.59 -12.72 -7.28
N ILE A 158 0.85 -12.71 -8.58
CA ILE A 158 0.68 -11.54 -9.42
C ILE A 158 -0.69 -11.60 -10.10
N VAL A 159 -1.33 -10.45 -10.26
CA VAL A 159 -2.49 -10.24 -11.12
C VAL A 159 -2.03 -9.37 -12.28
N GLU A 160 -2.12 -9.92 -13.49
CA GLU A 160 -1.74 -9.24 -14.72
C GLU A 160 -2.96 -8.58 -15.37
N GLY A 161 -2.70 -7.63 -16.28
CA GLY A 161 -3.72 -6.95 -17.08
C GLY A 161 -3.84 -5.47 -16.75
N ASP A 162 -4.94 -4.86 -17.20
CA ASP A 162 -5.16 -3.41 -17.05
C ASP A 162 -5.46 -2.99 -15.61
N LEU A 163 -5.81 -3.94 -14.72
CA LEU A 163 -6.13 -3.71 -13.30
C LEU A 163 -7.21 -2.64 -13.10
N GLU A 164 -8.14 -2.51 -14.05
CA GLU A 164 -9.10 -1.42 -14.10
C GLU A 164 -10.14 -1.54 -12.98
N THR A 165 -10.18 -0.54 -12.11
CA THR A 165 -11.12 -0.43 -11.00
C THR A 165 -11.35 1.02 -10.62
N ILE A 166 -12.57 1.35 -10.14
CA ILE A 166 -12.85 2.68 -9.56
C ILE A 166 -12.07 2.93 -8.27
N MET A 167 -11.62 1.86 -7.60
CA MET A 167 -10.71 1.91 -6.45
C MET A 167 -9.27 2.15 -6.89
N ALA A 168 -9.03 3.26 -7.61
CA ALA A 168 -7.78 3.54 -8.32
C ALA A 168 -6.50 3.44 -7.47
N GLY A 169 -6.59 3.74 -6.16
CA GLY A 169 -5.47 3.57 -5.23
C GLY A 169 -5.13 2.12 -4.89
N LEU A 170 -5.97 1.16 -5.31
CA LEU A 170 -5.78 -0.27 -5.08
C LEU A 170 -5.45 -1.04 -6.37
N ALA A 171 -5.34 -0.35 -7.50
CA ALA A 171 -5.06 -0.93 -8.82
C ALA A 171 -3.58 -1.34 -8.96
N CYS A 172 -3.14 -2.33 -8.18
CA CYS A 172 -1.76 -2.82 -8.11
C CYS A 172 -1.77 -4.34 -8.21
N GLY A 173 -1.05 -4.90 -9.19
CA GLY A 173 -1.05 -6.33 -9.46
C GLY A 173 0.07 -7.11 -8.75
N GLU A 174 1.15 -6.44 -8.35
CA GLU A 174 2.31 -7.08 -7.74
C GLU A 174 2.35 -6.81 -6.22
N PRO A 175 2.33 -7.86 -5.37
CA PRO A 175 2.34 -7.68 -3.93
C PRO A 175 3.72 -7.24 -3.42
N ASN A 176 3.73 -6.39 -2.39
CA ASN A 176 4.92 -6.09 -1.63
C ASN A 176 5.40 -7.35 -0.89
N THR A 177 6.62 -7.80 -1.17
CA THR A 177 7.17 -9.05 -0.64
C THR A 177 7.32 -9.05 0.88
N VAL A 178 7.69 -7.91 1.48
CA VAL A 178 7.82 -7.76 2.93
C VAL A 178 6.45 -7.80 3.62
N SER A 179 5.47 -7.08 3.08
CA SER A 179 4.12 -7.07 3.65
C SER A 179 3.41 -8.41 3.48
N TRP A 180 3.69 -9.15 2.40
CA TRP A 180 3.10 -10.47 2.17
C TRP A 180 3.41 -11.43 3.32
N ASP A 181 4.65 -11.45 3.80
CA ASP A 181 5.03 -12.30 4.92
C ASP A 181 4.29 -11.96 6.21
N ILE A 182 4.02 -10.68 6.47
CA ILE A 182 3.22 -10.25 7.60
C ILE A 182 1.75 -10.67 7.40
N LEU A 183 1.18 -10.36 6.24
CA LEU A 183 -0.23 -10.55 5.95
C LEU A 183 -0.63 -12.04 5.94
N ARG A 184 0.14 -12.89 5.25
CA ARG A 184 -0.15 -14.34 5.18
C ARG A 184 -0.10 -15.04 6.53
N ASN A 185 0.67 -14.51 7.49
CA ASN A 185 0.82 -15.13 8.82
C ASN A 185 -0.13 -14.53 9.86
N HIS A 186 -0.68 -13.33 9.66
CA HIS A 186 -1.37 -12.59 10.70
C HIS A 186 -2.75 -12.03 10.30
N ALA A 187 -3.06 -11.91 9.01
CA ALA A 187 -4.42 -11.58 8.59
C ALA A 187 -5.34 -12.79 8.75
N ASP A 188 -6.54 -12.57 9.28
CA ASP A 188 -7.54 -13.63 9.44
C ASP A 188 -8.34 -13.87 8.17
N VAL A 189 -8.57 -12.82 7.35
CA VAL A 189 -9.44 -12.87 6.17
C VAL A 189 -8.89 -11.97 5.07
N PHE A 190 -8.92 -12.48 3.85
CA PHE A 190 -8.71 -11.70 2.62
C PHE A 190 -10.02 -11.62 1.85
N VAL A 191 -10.38 -10.41 1.42
CA VAL A 191 -11.63 -10.13 0.70
C VAL A 191 -11.31 -9.51 -0.65
N SER A 192 -11.83 -10.10 -1.71
CA SER A 192 -11.84 -9.54 -3.06
C SER A 192 -13.18 -8.83 -3.29
N ALA A 193 -13.19 -7.50 -3.30
CA ALA A 193 -14.38 -6.66 -3.38
C ALA A 193 -14.60 -6.12 -4.80
N PRO A 194 -15.75 -6.37 -5.44
CA PRO A 194 -16.05 -5.76 -6.72
C PRO A 194 -16.39 -4.27 -6.59
N ASP A 195 -16.24 -3.52 -7.67
CA ASP A 195 -16.37 -2.05 -7.71
C ASP A 195 -17.71 -1.52 -7.17
N TRP A 196 -18.80 -2.28 -7.33
CA TRP A 196 -20.09 -1.86 -6.82
C TRP A 196 -20.14 -1.77 -5.28
N VAL A 197 -19.31 -2.53 -4.57
CA VAL A 197 -19.21 -2.44 -3.11
C VAL A 197 -18.69 -1.07 -2.71
N ALA A 198 -17.64 -0.57 -3.39
CA ALA A 198 -17.08 0.76 -3.13
C ALA A 198 -18.05 1.91 -3.43
N ARG A 199 -19.11 1.67 -4.22
CA ARG A 199 -20.17 2.67 -4.50
C ARG A 199 -21.25 2.72 -3.43
N LEU A 200 -21.33 1.71 -2.58
CA LEU A 200 -22.32 1.65 -1.50
C LEU A 200 -21.84 2.29 -0.20
N GLY A 201 -20.53 2.47 -0.05
CA GLY A 201 -19.89 3.17 1.08
C GLY A 201 -19.66 4.63 0.76
#